data_9bd423200fa1c63a1e02c83592dde863
#
_entry.id   9bd423200fa1c63a1e02c83592dde863
#
_cell.length_a   1.000
_cell.length_b   1.000
_cell.length_c   1.000
_cell.angle_alpha   90.00
_cell.angle_beta   90.00
_cell.angle_gamma   90.00
#
_symmetry.space_group_name_H-M   'P 1'
#
loop_
_entity.id
_entity.type
_entity.pdbx_description
1 polymer ?
#
loop_
_entity_poly.entity_id
_entity_poly.type
_entity_poly.pdbx_seq_one_letter_code
_entity_poly.pdbx_strand_id
1 'polypeptide(L)'
;MERKRRSFFDIVAVIAATVALANLSVQSITARGAAYDYVAPQVAPRVAANLGMADISAILNETAPNPPYFVAYQLTTTDTHNNLAGAAPLKVVPTDDAQHSFLGVFHNQISSTQFATYLGYSSDLRVWHTIGQIHSPASQPDLRILPDDSVVYAEEYNPTGRPYVRVQYYGNGPVTGLKALIANPAIAPTQAITLPGTAFAKADGTPEFGRINYSGAVASSTIEITHHYYYLGQRDLDADGTLTNFNNWSSPADTTVDNLVTNAGGNGKIGDREIFKVGSQVFEVVEAQVNPASSNDYGSWRLFLVNRTAGAIQKLSPVLAGGAQSLGNPTVSFVTLPTGIPALVFTCFVFGANNGTTPLGGHIFVYPLE
;
A
#
# COMPACT_ATOMS: atom_id res chain seq x y z
N MET A 1 -2.23 -53.16 49.92
CA MET A 1 -1.28 -52.58 48.97
C MET A 1 -1.70 -52.97 47.54
N GLU A 2 -2.57 -52.17 46.93
CA GLU A 2 -3.04 -52.38 45.56
C GLU A 2 -2.20 -51.53 44.60
N ARG A 3 -1.35 -52.19 43.81
CA ARG A 3 -0.68 -51.54 42.66
C ARG A 3 -1.65 -51.41 41.54
N LYS A 4 -2.14 -50.15 41.26
CA LYS A 4 -2.84 -49.81 40.02
C LYS A 4 -1.93 -50.10 38.83
N ARG A 5 -2.27 -51.10 38.03
CA ARG A 5 -1.72 -51.32 36.69
C ARG A 5 -2.23 -50.16 35.81
N ARG A 6 -1.37 -49.24 35.44
CA ARG A 6 -1.67 -48.30 34.35
C ARG A 6 -1.68 -49.11 33.05
N SER A 7 -2.77 -48.98 32.31
CA SER A 7 -2.98 -49.71 31.06
C SER A 7 -1.93 -49.29 30.02
N PHE A 8 -1.33 -50.29 29.35
CA PHE A 8 -0.45 -50.08 28.20
C PHE A 8 -1.07 -49.22 27.10
N PHE A 9 -2.40 -49.23 27.01
CA PHE A 9 -3.16 -48.46 26.07
C PHE A 9 -3.10 -46.93 26.32
N ASP A 10 -2.96 -46.47 27.57
CA ASP A 10 -2.88 -45.03 27.88
C ASP A 10 -1.54 -44.44 27.40
N ILE A 11 -0.46 -45.26 27.41
CA ILE A 11 0.85 -44.82 26.95
C ILE A 11 0.88 -44.74 25.41
N VAL A 12 0.24 -45.69 24.72
CA VAL A 12 0.17 -45.69 23.25
C VAL A 12 -0.67 -44.54 22.74
N ALA A 13 -1.79 -44.18 23.42
CA ALA A 13 -2.63 -43.03 23.05
C ALA A 13 -1.89 -41.71 23.20
N VAL A 14 -1.08 -41.51 24.25
CA VAL A 14 -0.29 -40.30 24.44
C VAL A 14 0.81 -40.15 23.38
N ILE A 15 1.49 -41.24 23.04
CA ILE A 15 2.52 -41.23 21.99
C ILE A 15 1.89 -40.92 20.61
N ALA A 16 0.74 -41.53 20.29
CA ALA A 16 0.05 -41.28 19.04
C ALA A 16 -0.44 -39.83 18.91
N ALA A 17 -0.97 -39.21 19.99
CA ALA A 17 -1.36 -37.83 20.01
C ALA A 17 -0.18 -36.85 19.87
N THR A 18 0.95 -37.17 20.51
CA THR A 18 2.16 -36.36 20.42
C THR A 18 2.79 -36.42 19.02
N VAL A 19 2.78 -37.59 18.37
CA VAL A 19 3.26 -37.76 16.99
C VAL A 19 2.31 -37.07 15.99
N ALA A 20 0.98 -37.11 16.22
CA ALA A 20 0.02 -36.40 15.37
C ALA A 20 0.16 -34.86 15.48
N LEU A 21 0.37 -34.33 16.68
CA LEU A 21 0.63 -32.92 16.89
C LEU A 21 1.97 -32.45 16.31
N ALA A 22 3.02 -33.27 16.41
CA ALA A 22 4.33 -33.03 15.80
C ALA A 22 4.25 -33.06 14.27
N ASN A 23 3.46 -33.97 13.68
CA ASN A 23 3.26 -34.05 12.23
C ASN A 23 2.39 -32.88 11.72
N LEU A 24 1.41 -32.39 12.49
CA LEU A 24 0.63 -31.19 12.13
C LEU A 24 1.51 -29.92 12.17
N SER A 25 2.41 -29.80 13.14
CA SER A 25 3.36 -28.68 13.20
C SER A 25 4.44 -28.76 12.11
N VAL A 26 4.90 -29.95 11.75
CA VAL A 26 5.87 -30.16 10.66
C VAL A 26 5.23 -29.96 9.29
N GLN A 27 3.96 -30.34 9.10
CA GLN A 27 3.26 -30.06 7.83
C GLN A 27 2.99 -28.57 7.61
N SER A 28 2.75 -27.78 8.67
CA SER A 28 2.61 -26.33 8.56
C SER A 28 3.94 -25.62 8.29
N ILE A 29 5.07 -26.20 8.70
CA ILE A 29 6.41 -25.65 8.46
C ILE A 29 6.94 -26.02 7.06
N THR A 30 6.63 -27.24 6.56
CA THR A 30 7.08 -27.66 5.22
C THR A 30 6.25 -27.05 4.07
N ALA A 31 5.03 -26.60 4.32
CA ALA A 31 4.24 -25.87 3.33
C ALA A 31 4.73 -24.43 3.09
N ARG A 32 5.59 -23.87 3.95
CA ARG A 32 6.16 -22.52 3.81
C ARG A 32 7.38 -22.45 2.88
N GLY A 33 7.82 -23.52 2.27
CA GLY A 33 8.99 -23.56 1.38
C GLY A 33 8.70 -23.40 -0.12
N ALA A 34 7.44 -23.21 -0.53
CA ALA A 34 7.13 -22.89 -1.91
C ALA A 34 7.38 -21.39 -2.15
N ALA A 35 8.05 -21.05 -3.24
CA ALA A 35 8.17 -19.66 -3.69
C ALA A 35 6.76 -19.08 -3.81
N TYR A 36 6.43 -18.11 -2.96
CA TYR A 36 5.13 -17.45 -3.01
C TYR A 36 5.20 -16.37 -4.06
N ASP A 37 4.34 -16.49 -5.07
CA ASP A 37 4.01 -15.40 -5.97
C ASP A 37 3.14 -14.42 -5.16
N TYR A 38 3.78 -13.56 -4.41
CA TYR A 38 3.11 -12.58 -3.59
C TYR A 38 2.88 -11.32 -4.42
N VAL A 39 1.70 -11.22 -5.00
CA VAL A 39 1.22 -9.92 -5.46
C VAL A 39 0.74 -9.20 -4.21
N ALA A 40 1.28 -8.01 -3.98
CA ALA A 40 0.96 -7.15 -2.86
C ALA A 40 -0.53 -7.20 -2.44
N PRO A 41 -0.94 -6.75 -1.24
CA PRO A 41 -2.29 -6.91 -0.67
C PRO A 41 -3.44 -6.41 -1.55
N GLN A 42 -3.14 -5.98 -2.72
CA GLN A 42 -4.04 -5.50 -3.75
C GLN A 42 -4.54 -6.59 -4.69
N VAL A 43 -4.58 -7.83 -4.26
CA VAL A 43 -5.28 -8.89 -4.99
C VAL A 43 -6.73 -8.96 -4.52
N ALA A 44 -7.65 -8.68 -5.43
CA ALA A 44 -9.07 -8.75 -5.14
C ALA A 44 -9.47 -10.16 -4.66
N PRO A 45 -10.33 -10.26 -3.65
CA PRO A 45 -10.87 -11.54 -3.20
C PRO A 45 -11.64 -12.23 -4.32
N ARG A 46 -11.79 -13.55 -4.20
CA ARG A 46 -12.42 -14.37 -5.25
C ARG A 46 -13.83 -13.91 -5.64
N VAL A 47 -14.60 -13.35 -4.72
CA VAL A 47 -15.94 -12.80 -4.98
C VAL A 47 -15.92 -11.64 -5.97
N ALA A 48 -14.83 -10.88 -6.02
CA ALA A 48 -14.65 -9.74 -6.91
C ALA A 48 -13.81 -10.08 -8.17
N ALA A 49 -13.42 -11.34 -8.37
CA ALA A 49 -12.52 -11.71 -9.47
C ALA A 49 -13.06 -11.42 -10.88
N ASN A 50 -14.37 -11.22 -11.02
CA ASN A 50 -15.04 -10.93 -12.29
C ASN A 50 -15.35 -9.43 -12.50
N LEU A 51 -14.98 -8.54 -11.55
CA LEU A 51 -15.20 -7.11 -11.75
C LEU A 51 -14.37 -6.62 -12.93
N GLY A 52 -15.04 -5.94 -13.84
CA GLY A 52 -14.41 -5.30 -14.98
C GLY A 52 -14.06 -3.84 -14.70
N MET A 53 -13.47 -3.18 -15.70
CA MET A 53 -13.07 -1.77 -15.57
C MET A 53 -14.24 -0.84 -15.23
N ALA A 54 -15.43 -1.10 -15.78
CA ALA A 54 -16.63 -0.31 -15.48
C ALA A 54 -17.07 -0.44 -14.02
N ASP A 55 -17.03 -1.66 -13.47
CA ASP A 55 -17.42 -1.91 -12.08
C ASP A 55 -16.43 -1.25 -11.11
N ILE A 56 -15.13 -1.43 -11.35
CA ILE A 56 -14.07 -0.82 -10.54
C ILE A 56 -14.16 0.70 -10.63
N SER A 57 -14.36 1.25 -11.83
CA SER A 57 -14.56 2.69 -12.00
C SER A 57 -15.78 3.20 -11.25
N ALA A 58 -16.89 2.47 -11.24
CA ALA A 58 -18.08 2.84 -10.48
C ALA A 58 -17.82 2.84 -8.97
N ILE A 59 -17.07 1.84 -8.47
CA ILE A 59 -16.66 1.78 -7.05
C ILE A 59 -15.76 2.98 -6.72
N LEU A 60 -14.68 3.21 -7.48
CA LEU A 60 -13.73 4.30 -7.21
C LEU A 60 -14.33 5.70 -7.42
N ASN A 61 -15.37 5.81 -8.24
CA ASN A 61 -16.17 7.03 -8.40
C ASN A 61 -17.24 7.20 -7.31
N GLU A 62 -17.39 6.23 -6.39
CA GLU A 62 -18.43 6.22 -5.35
C GLU A 62 -19.86 6.25 -5.92
N THR A 63 -20.04 5.67 -7.11
CA THR A 63 -21.34 5.58 -7.82
C THR A 63 -21.87 4.16 -7.93
N ALA A 64 -21.16 3.19 -7.37
CA ALA A 64 -21.62 1.79 -7.34
C ALA A 64 -22.94 1.64 -6.55
N PRO A 65 -23.80 0.66 -6.92
CA PRO A 65 -25.18 0.62 -6.43
C PRO A 65 -25.33 0.28 -4.95
N ASN A 66 -24.37 -0.46 -4.37
CA ASN A 66 -24.42 -0.82 -2.96
C ASN A 66 -23.94 0.33 -2.07
N PRO A 67 -24.52 0.50 -0.88
CA PRO A 67 -24.04 1.52 0.05
C PRO A 67 -22.63 1.20 0.55
N PRO A 68 -21.77 2.20 0.75
CA PRO A 68 -20.47 1.99 1.34
C PRO A 68 -20.59 1.53 2.79
N TYR A 69 -19.62 0.75 3.25
CA TYR A 69 -19.47 0.42 4.67
C TYR A 69 -19.09 1.65 5.48
N PHE A 70 -18.24 2.49 4.92
CA PHE A 70 -17.77 3.71 5.56
C PHE A 70 -17.24 4.71 4.53
N VAL A 71 -17.50 5.99 4.79
CA VAL A 71 -16.93 7.13 4.06
C VAL A 71 -16.56 8.21 5.06
N ALA A 72 -15.37 8.76 4.95
CA ALA A 72 -14.96 9.91 5.73
C ALA A 72 -14.05 10.86 4.93
N TYR A 73 -14.18 12.14 5.27
CA TYR A 73 -13.34 13.22 4.77
C TYR A 73 -12.52 13.81 5.92
N GLN A 74 -11.39 14.43 5.60
CA GLN A 74 -10.47 14.97 6.59
C GLN A 74 -10.08 13.91 7.63
N LEU A 75 -9.73 12.72 7.13
CA LEU A 75 -9.33 11.62 7.98
C LEU A 75 -8.16 12.04 8.86
N THR A 76 -8.34 11.87 10.17
CA THR A 76 -7.33 12.18 11.19
C THR A 76 -7.13 10.97 12.08
N THR A 77 -6.00 10.94 12.78
CA THR A 77 -5.81 10.00 13.89
C THR A 77 -6.34 10.59 15.20
N THR A 78 -6.73 9.73 16.13
CA THR A 78 -7.33 10.14 17.43
C THR A 78 -6.31 10.46 18.50
N ASP A 79 -5.02 10.31 18.22
CA ASP A 79 -3.98 10.59 19.21
C ASP A 79 -3.64 12.08 19.30
N THR A 80 -2.90 12.41 20.36
CA THR A 80 -2.56 13.79 20.74
C THR A 80 -1.53 14.46 19.82
N HIS A 81 -1.09 13.82 18.76
CA HIS A 81 -0.22 14.42 17.75
C HIS A 81 -1.04 15.32 16.83
N ASN A 82 -1.50 16.42 17.37
CA ASN A 82 -2.48 17.39 16.88
C ASN A 82 -2.23 17.95 15.46
N ASN A 83 -1.24 17.47 14.74
CA ASN A 83 -0.87 17.93 13.40
C ASN A 83 -1.14 16.90 12.31
N LEU A 84 -1.79 15.78 12.62
CA LEU A 84 -2.14 14.76 11.65
C LEU A 84 -3.47 15.03 10.95
N ALA A 85 -3.79 16.29 10.71
CA ALA A 85 -4.82 16.65 9.76
C ALA A 85 -4.37 16.17 8.38
N GLY A 86 -4.88 15.02 7.96
CA GLY A 86 -4.59 14.47 6.66
C GLY A 86 -3.56 13.34 6.68
N ALA A 87 -3.94 12.19 7.25
CA ALA A 87 -3.27 10.93 6.96
C ALA A 87 -3.43 10.65 5.45
N ALA A 88 -2.44 11.02 4.65
CA ALA A 88 -2.45 10.83 3.22
C ALA A 88 -1.02 10.65 2.68
N PRO A 89 -0.82 9.78 1.72
CA PRO A 89 -1.74 8.68 1.40
C PRO A 89 -1.86 7.74 2.61
N LEU A 90 -3.03 7.23 2.89
CA LEU A 90 -3.20 6.19 3.90
C LEU A 90 -3.25 4.84 3.20
N LYS A 91 -2.12 4.14 3.14
CA LYS A 91 -2.07 2.78 2.61
C LYS A 91 -2.46 1.79 3.70
N VAL A 92 -3.55 1.08 3.46
CA VAL A 92 -4.13 0.14 4.42
C VAL A 92 -3.61 -1.26 4.16
N VAL A 93 -3.05 -1.88 5.20
CA VAL A 93 -2.48 -3.22 5.15
C VAL A 93 -3.17 -4.10 6.20
N PRO A 94 -3.92 -5.14 5.81
CA PRO A 94 -4.53 -6.05 6.77
C PRO A 94 -3.46 -6.87 7.50
N THR A 95 -3.73 -7.21 8.76
CA THR A 95 -2.84 -8.06 9.57
C THR A 95 -3.63 -9.15 10.29
N ASP A 96 -2.94 -10.15 10.81
CA ASP A 96 -3.50 -11.19 11.68
C ASP A 96 -3.46 -10.80 13.16
N ASP A 97 -2.98 -9.59 13.50
CA ASP A 97 -2.98 -9.06 14.87
C ASP A 97 -4.37 -8.53 15.23
N ALA A 98 -5.03 -9.17 16.20
CA ALA A 98 -6.39 -8.81 16.59
C ALA A 98 -6.53 -7.37 17.16
N GLN A 99 -5.45 -6.78 17.68
CA GLN A 99 -5.44 -5.41 18.19
C GLN A 99 -5.17 -4.39 17.09
N HIS A 100 -4.47 -4.81 16.01
CA HIS A 100 -4.05 -4.00 14.89
C HIS A 100 -4.53 -4.63 13.58
N SER A 101 -5.82 -4.96 13.48
CA SER A 101 -6.38 -5.67 12.32
C SER A 101 -6.07 -5.00 10.98
N PHE A 102 -5.90 -3.68 11.01
CA PHE A 102 -5.46 -2.88 9.87
C PHE A 102 -4.33 -1.96 10.31
N LEU A 103 -3.18 -2.08 9.66
CA LEU A 103 -2.15 -1.07 9.71
C LEU A 103 -2.36 -0.04 8.63
N GLY A 104 -1.88 1.16 8.86
CA GLY A 104 -1.86 2.23 7.90
C GLY A 104 -0.49 2.91 7.89
N VAL A 105 0.11 3.06 6.72
CA VAL A 105 1.27 3.95 6.58
C VAL A 105 0.87 5.20 5.83
N PHE A 106 1.33 6.33 6.32
CA PHE A 106 0.99 7.64 5.78
C PHE A 106 2.10 8.65 6.03
N HIS A 107 2.08 9.76 5.32
CA HIS A 107 2.97 10.87 5.65
C HIS A 107 2.19 12.07 6.16
N ASN A 108 2.90 12.97 6.82
CA ASN A 108 2.37 14.25 7.24
C ASN A 108 3.43 15.34 7.11
N GLN A 109 2.99 16.55 6.80
CA GLN A 109 3.86 17.70 6.75
C GLN A 109 4.16 18.18 8.17
N ILE A 110 5.44 18.14 8.56
CA ILE A 110 5.91 18.54 9.89
C ILE A 110 6.50 19.96 9.91
N SER A 111 6.78 20.52 8.73
CA SER A 111 7.16 21.92 8.54
C SER A 111 6.80 22.36 7.12
N SER A 112 6.99 23.62 6.78
CA SER A 112 6.72 24.14 5.43
C SER A 112 7.49 23.43 4.29
N THR A 113 8.54 22.67 4.60
CA THR A 113 9.42 22.03 3.62
C THR A 113 9.72 20.57 3.92
N GLN A 114 9.19 20.02 5.01
CA GLN A 114 9.52 18.67 5.45
C GLN A 114 8.28 17.86 5.76
N PHE A 115 8.36 16.58 5.39
CA PHE A 115 7.39 15.55 5.72
C PHE A 115 8.04 14.50 6.62
N ALA A 116 7.21 13.77 7.35
CA ALA A 116 7.58 12.56 8.07
C ALA A 116 6.59 11.46 7.75
N THR A 117 7.05 10.21 7.79
CA THR A 117 6.22 9.03 7.61
C THR A 117 5.85 8.42 8.95
N TYR A 118 4.65 7.87 9.03
CA TYR A 118 4.05 7.35 10.24
C TYR A 118 3.45 5.97 10.03
N LEU A 119 3.45 5.18 11.10
CA LEU A 119 2.66 3.97 11.21
C LEU A 119 1.44 4.26 12.09
N GLY A 120 0.28 3.85 11.64
CA GLY A 120 -0.96 3.89 12.39
C GLY A 120 -1.68 2.55 12.35
N TYR A 121 -2.79 2.45 13.06
CA TYR A 121 -3.64 1.27 13.06
C TYR A 121 -5.11 1.62 13.23
N SER A 122 -5.94 0.68 12.83
CA SER A 122 -7.38 0.66 13.09
C SER A 122 -7.86 -0.77 13.32
N SER A 123 -8.90 -0.96 14.10
CA SER A 123 -9.60 -2.25 14.23
C SER A 123 -10.85 -2.35 13.36
N ASP A 124 -11.34 -1.21 12.81
CA ASP A 124 -12.63 -1.12 12.13
C ASP A 124 -12.63 -0.26 10.86
N LEU A 125 -11.47 0.27 10.44
CA LEU A 125 -11.27 1.21 9.34
C LEU A 125 -11.89 2.60 9.55
N ARG A 126 -12.58 2.84 10.66
CA ARG A 126 -13.30 4.08 10.95
C ARG A 126 -12.51 5.01 11.87
N VAL A 127 -11.89 4.42 12.89
CA VAL A 127 -11.09 5.14 13.86
C VAL A 127 -9.63 4.72 13.70
N TRP A 128 -8.78 5.71 13.46
CA TRP A 128 -7.35 5.50 13.26
C TRP A 128 -6.54 6.08 14.42
N HIS A 129 -5.51 5.36 14.81
CA HIS A 129 -4.57 5.75 15.84
C HIS A 129 -3.16 5.78 15.27
N THR A 130 -2.34 6.76 15.64
CA THR A 130 -0.92 6.75 15.30
C THR A 130 -0.18 5.86 16.30
N ILE A 131 0.60 4.92 15.81
CA ILE A 131 1.57 4.17 16.61
C ILE A 131 2.82 5.02 16.83
N GLY A 132 3.35 5.62 15.75
CA GLY A 132 4.51 6.50 15.84
C GLY A 132 5.11 6.87 14.48
N GLN A 133 6.11 7.75 14.55
CA GLN A 133 6.87 8.16 13.39
C GLN A 133 7.86 7.06 12.98
N ILE A 134 7.90 6.76 11.67
CA ILE A 134 8.88 5.84 11.10
C ILE A 134 10.14 6.61 10.74
N HIS A 135 10.05 7.58 9.82
CA HIS A 135 11.18 8.36 9.35
C HIS A 135 10.87 9.85 9.12
N SER A 136 11.94 10.66 9.12
CA SER A 136 11.96 12.05 8.69
C SER A 136 13.40 12.41 8.25
N PRO A 137 13.61 13.17 7.16
CA PRO A 137 12.61 13.68 6.21
C PRO A 137 12.21 12.59 5.20
N ALA A 138 10.94 12.26 5.15
CA ALA A 138 10.42 11.22 4.26
C ALA A 138 8.93 11.44 3.97
N SER A 139 8.46 10.95 2.82
CA SER A 139 7.06 11.02 2.39
C SER A 139 6.67 9.80 1.58
N GLN A 140 5.42 9.70 1.17
CA GLN A 140 4.89 8.69 0.25
C GLN A 140 5.29 7.25 0.64
N PRO A 141 4.91 6.79 1.85
CA PRO A 141 5.29 5.46 2.31
C PRO A 141 4.44 4.38 1.69
N ASP A 142 5.04 3.23 1.44
CA ASP A 142 4.36 1.97 1.17
C ASP A 142 4.90 0.84 2.04
N LEU A 143 4.05 -0.11 2.42
CA LEU A 143 4.40 -1.22 3.30
C LEU A 143 3.73 -2.51 2.84
N ARG A 144 4.50 -3.60 2.85
CA ARG A 144 3.97 -4.95 2.64
C ARG A 144 4.49 -5.91 3.71
N ILE A 145 3.58 -6.72 4.22
CA ILE A 145 3.88 -7.81 5.15
C ILE A 145 4.15 -9.07 4.31
N LEU A 146 5.28 -9.71 4.53
CA LEU A 146 5.66 -10.93 3.84
C LEU A 146 5.13 -12.17 4.58
N PRO A 147 5.07 -13.35 3.93
CA PRO A 147 4.45 -14.55 4.51
C PRO A 147 5.07 -15.06 5.82
N ASP A 148 6.26 -14.59 6.17
CA ASP A 148 6.97 -14.93 7.40
C ASP A 148 6.93 -13.85 8.47
N ASP A 149 6.00 -12.86 8.35
CA ASP A 149 5.88 -11.68 9.20
C ASP A 149 7.07 -10.71 9.12
N SER A 150 7.99 -10.89 8.16
CA SER A 150 8.92 -9.83 7.82
C SER A 150 8.19 -8.73 7.03
N VAL A 151 8.79 -7.56 6.97
CA VAL A 151 8.16 -6.39 6.35
C VAL A 151 9.13 -5.78 5.34
N VAL A 152 8.63 -5.44 4.16
CA VAL A 152 9.27 -4.50 3.25
C VAL A 152 8.53 -3.16 3.31
N TYR A 153 9.30 -2.09 3.32
CA TYR A 153 8.82 -0.73 3.43
C TYR A 153 9.56 0.15 2.43
N ALA A 154 8.84 0.95 1.68
CA ALA A 154 9.40 1.91 0.76
C ALA A 154 8.92 3.31 1.10
N GLU A 155 9.71 4.32 0.76
CA GLU A 155 9.37 5.72 0.96
C GLU A 155 10.13 6.62 0.01
N GLU A 156 9.60 7.79 -0.23
CA GLU A 156 10.34 8.90 -0.79
C GLU A 156 11.19 9.53 0.31
N TYR A 157 12.51 9.32 0.24
CA TYR A 157 13.48 9.83 1.20
C TYR A 157 14.16 11.08 0.67
N ASN A 158 14.08 12.18 1.40
CA ASN A 158 14.49 13.49 0.92
C ASN A 158 15.47 14.20 1.88
N PRO A 159 16.69 13.66 2.10
CA PRO A 159 17.64 14.23 3.07
C PRO A 159 18.28 15.54 2.63
N THR A 160 18.29 15.84 1.33
CA THR A 160 19.06 16.96 0.74
C THR A 160 18.24 17.87 -0.17
N GLY A 161 16.89 17.79 -0.12
CA GLY A 161 16.00 18.48 -1.05
C GLY A 161 15.89 17.80 -2.42
N ARG A 162 16.43 16.57 -2.55
CA ARG A 162 16.22 15.68 -3.69
C ARG A 162 15.67 14.37 -3.18
N PRO A 163 14.48 13.99 -3.60
CA PRO A 163 13.90 12.71 -3.21
C PRO A 163 14.62 11.54 -3.89
N TYR A 164 14.64 10.42 -3.18
CA TYR A 164 15.10 9.12 -3.65
C TYR A 164 14.10 8.09 -3.16
N VAL A 165 13.92 7.02 -3.91
CA VAL A 165 13.23 5.84 -3.38
C VAL A 165 14.18 5.10 -2.44
N ARG A 166 13.77 4.95 -1.20
CA ARG A 166 14.47 4.12 -0.21
C ARG A 166 13.63 2.92 0.12
N VAL A 167 14.22 1.74 0.05
CA VAL A 167 13.57 0.47 0.40
C VAL A 167 14.23 -0.11 1.62
N GLN A 168 13.44 -0.61 2.55
CA GLN A 168 13.88 -1.13 3.82
C GLN A 168 13.24 -2.50 4.05
N TYR A 169 13.99 -3.38 4.67
CA TYR A 169 13.55 -4.71 5.06
C TYR A 169 13.72 -4.90 6.56
N TYR A 170 12.64 -5.28 7.20
CA TYR A 170 12.57 -5.65 8.60
C TYR A 170 12.39 -7.16 8.66
N GLY A 171 13.50 -7.89 8.89
CA GLY A 171 13.50 -9.34 8.87
C GLY A 171 12.73 -9.94 10.03
N ASN A 172 12.24 -11.16 9.86
CA ASN A 172 11.54 -11.88 10.91
C ASN A 172 12.52 -12.33 12.00
N GLY A 173 12.45 -11.69 13.16
CA GLY A 173 13.25 -11.99 14.33
C GLY A 173 12.54 -11.51 15.61
N PRO A 174 13.03 -11.90 16.80
CA PRO A 174 12.37 -11.55 18.06
C PRO A 174 12.34 -10.04 18.33
N VAL A 175 13.21 -9.28 17.66
CA VAL A 175 13.35 -7.82 17.79
C VAL A 175 13.26 -7.10 16.43
N THR A 176 12.77 -7.78 15.40
CA THR A 176 12.60 -7.25 14.03
C THR A 176 11.28 -7.76 13.45
N GLY A 177 10.93 -7.34 12.23
CA GLY A 177 9.69 -7.74 11.58
C GLY A 177 8.47 -6.94 12.06
N LEU A 178 7.28 -7.44 11.73
CA LEU A 178 6.02 -6.74 11.95
C LEU A 178 5.79 -6.36 13.41
N LYS A 179 5.95 -7.28 14.34
CA LYS A 179 5.71 -7.05 15.78
C LYS A 179 6.65 -6.00 16.35
N ALA A 180 7.91 -6.02 15.94
CA ALA A 180 8.88 -5.04 16.41
C ALA A 180 8.61 -3.66 15.82
N LEU A 181 8.18 -3.59 14.56
CA LEU A 181 7.78 -2.35 13.90
C LEU A 181 6.53 -1.74 14.56
N ILE A 182 5.55 -2.56 14.94
CA ILE A 182 4.37 -2.10 15.71
C ILE A 182 4.79 -1.59 17.09
N ALA A 183 5.68 -2.28 17.78
CA ALA A 183 6.14 -1.88 19.11
C ALA A 183 7.01 -0.61 19.08
N ASN A 184 7.77 -0.40 18.02
CA ASN A 184 8.64 0.76 17.82
C ASN A 184 8.81 1.07 16.33
N PRO A 185 8.00 1.94 15.73
CA PRO A 185 8.11 2.29 14.30
C PRO A 185 9.48 2.85 13.90
N ALA A 186 10.20 3.49 14.80
CA ALA A 186 11.54 4.02 14.56
C ALA A 186 12.66 2.97 14.68
N ILE A 187 12.32 1.68 14.76
CA ILE A 187 13.33 0.61 14.83
C ILE A 187 14.18 0.59 13.55
N ALA A 188 15.47 0.32 13.70
CA ALA A 188 16.36 0.22 12.55
C ALA A 188 15.99 -1.00 11.67
N PRO A 189 15.94 -0.85 10.35
CA PRO A 189 15.72 -1.98 9.45
C PRO A 189 16.89 -2.97 9.49
N THR A 190 16.62 -4.23 9.19
CA THR A 190 17.66 -5.26 9.03
C THR A 190 18.55 -4.96 7.82
N GLN A 191 17.95 -4.44 6.75
CA GLN A 191 18.63 -3.99 5.53
C GLN A 191 17.93 -2.75 5.00
N ALA A 192 18.69 -1.85 4.38
CA ALA A 192 18.17 -0.70 3.68
C ALA A 192 18.98 -0.42 2.42
N ILE A 193 18.31 0.00 1.37
CA ILE A 193 18.93 0.44 0.13
C ILE A 193 18.27 1.75 -0.34
N THR A 194 19.08 2.72 -0.71
CA THR A 194 18.62 3.89 -1.46
C THR A 194 18.84 3.59 -2.94
N LEU A 195 17.75 3.58 -3.69
CA LEU A 195 17.77 3.20 -5.09
C LEU A 195 18.40 4.35 -5.89
N PRO A 196 19.35 4.06 -6.77
CA PRO A 196 19.89 5.07 -7.68
C PRO A 196 18.76 5.52 -8.62
N GLY A 197 18.71 6.81 -8.90
CA GLY A 197 17.80 7.36 -9.90
C GLY A 197 17.98 6.68 -11.26
N THR A 198 16.96 6.72 -12.09
CA THR A 198 17.04 6.25 -13.47
C THR A 198 18.08 7.05 -14.26
N ALA A 199 18.52 6.54 -15.40
CA ALA A 199 19.46 7.25 -16.29
C ALA A 199 18.94 8.65 -16.74
N PHE A 200 17.64 8.89 -16.62
CA PHE A 200 16.97 10.12 -17.00
C PHE A 200 16.48 10.93 -15.80
N ALA A 201 16.52 10.38 -14.58
CA ALA A 201 15.93 10.97 -13.40
C ALA A 201 16.88 11.92 -12.68
N LYS A 202 16.35 13.06 -12.22
CA LYS A 202 16.98 13.91 -11.22
C LYS A 202 16.50 13.61 -9.81
N ALA A 203 15.32 13.03 -9.69
CA ALA A 203 14.69 12.62 -8.44
C ALA A 203 13.68 11.53 -8.75
N ASP A 204 13.58 10.56 -7.87
CA ASP A 204 12.58 9.51 -7.88
C ASP A 204 11.71 9.66 -6.64
N GLY A 205 10.42 9.41 -6.76
CA GLY A 205 9.47 9.58 -5.66
C GLY A 205 8.25 8.68 -5.78
N THR A 206 7.33 8.78 -4.83
CA THR A 206 6.06 8.04 -4.77
C THR A 206 6.23 6.54 -5.06
N PRO A 207 7.06 5.81 -4.30
CA PRO A 207 7.24 4.37 -4.53
C PRO A 207 6.00 3.59 -4.16
N GLU A 208 5.66 2.63 -5.01
CA GLU A 208 4.58 1.68 -4.81
C GLU A 208 5.08 0.27 -5.07
N PHE A 209 4.84 -0.65 -4.14
CA PHE A 209 5.16 -2.05 -4.35
C PHE A 209 4.17 -2.68 -5.33
N GLY A 210 4.71 -3.14 -6.44
CA GLY A 210 4.02 -4.03 -7.35
C GLY A 210 4.09 -5.49 -6.88
N ARG A 211 4.52 -6.38 -7.77
CA ARG A 211 4.66 -7.80 -7.45
C ARG A 211 5.90 -8.07 -6.61
N ILE A 212 5.74 -8.89 -5.58
CA ILE A 212 6.84 -9.38 -4.77
C ILE A 212 6.91 -10.91 -4.90
N ASN A 213 7.99 -11.42 -5.50
CA ASN A 213 8.31 -12.83 -5.51
C ASN A 213 9.21 -13.14 -4.31
N TYR A 214 8.60 -13.54 -3.21
CA TYR A 214 9.32 -13.84 -1.97
C TYR A 214 9.72 -15.30 -1.91
N SER A 215 11.02 -15.56 -1.77
CA SER A 215 11.58 -16.92 -1.75
C SER A 215 12.03 -17.38 -0.35
N GLY A 216 11.45 -16.79 0.71
CA GLY A 216 11.81 -17.09 2.10
C GLY A 216 12.97 -16.25 2.65
N ALA A 217 13.63 -15.46 1.79
CA ALA A 217 14.63 -14.47 2.18
C ALA A 217 14.66 -13.32 1.17
N VAL A 218 14.74 -12.10 1.65
CA VAL A 218 14.78 -10.91 0.76
C VAL A 218 16.01 -10.92 -0.16
N ALA A 219 17.13 -11.52 0.29
CA ALA A 219 18.36 -11.66 -0.49
C ALA A 219 18.25 -12.59 -1.70
N SER A 220 17.16 -13.34 -1.84
CA SER A 220 16.87 -14.19 -3.01
C SER A 220 15.52 -13.87 -3.65
N SER A 221 14.92 -12.75 -3.28
CA SER A 221 13.60 -12.33 -3.74
C SER A 221 13.71 -11.26 -4.82
N THR A 222 12.61 -11.05 -5.55
CA THR A 222 12.44 -9.97 -6.52
C THR A 222 11.26 -9.10 -6.09
N ILE A 223 11.47 -7.79 -6.05
CA ILE A 223 10.48 -6.79 -5.64
C ILE A 223 10.30 -5.81 -6.80
N GLU A 224 9.10 -5.74 -7.35
CA GLU A 224 8.73 -4.72 -8.31
C GLU A 224 8.29 -3.47 -7.56
N ILE A 225 8.76 -2.30 -8.02
CA ILE A 225 8.45 -1.01 -7.42
C ILE A 225 8.19 -0.03 -8.56
N THR A 226 6.96 0.45 -8.67
CA THR A 226 6.66 1.57 -9.53
C THR A 226 6.94 2.87 -8.81
N HIS A 227 7.35 3.88 -9.55
CA HIS A 227 7.68 5.18 -8.98
C HIS A 227 7.65 6.25 -10.07
N HIS A 228 7.64 7.51 -9.70
CA HIS A 228 7.83 8.56 -10.69
C HIS A 228 9.30 8.97 -10.80
N TYR A 229 9.68 9.49 -11.97
CA TYR A 229 10.98 10.10 -12.22
C TYR A 229 10.83 11.44 -12.95
N TYR A 230 11.80 12.34 -12.74
CA TYR A 230 11.77 13.67 -13.32
C TYR A 230 12.40 13.69 -14.72
N TYR A 231 11.57 13.58 -15.76
CA TYR A 231 12.02 13.44 -17.12
C TYR A 231 12.59 14.73 -17.70
N LEU A 232 13.89 14.72 -18.02
CA LEU A 232 14.64 15.81 -18.68
C LEU A 232 14.43 17.22 -18.10
N GLY A 233 14.04 17.32 -16.82
CA GLY A 233 13.76 18.60 -16.18
C GLY A 233 12.42 19.23 -16.57
N GLN A 234 11.50 18.47 -17.19
CA GLN A 234 10.21 18.97 -17.66
C GLN A 234 9.06 18.57 -16.75
N ARG A 235 8.85 17.27 -16.53
CA ARG A 235 7.77 16.73 -15.73
C ARG A 235 8.11 15.37 -15.14
N ASP A 236 7.40 14.98 -14.10
CA ASP A 236 7.47 13.64 -13.56
C ASP A 236 6.66 12.70 -14.45
N LEU A 237 7.23 11.52 -14.73
CA LEU A 237 6.67 10.42 -15.53
C LEU A 237 6.78 9.12 -14.74
N ASP A 238 6.12 8.07 -15.23
CA ASP A 238 6.07 6.77 -14.59
C ASP A 238 7.25 5.86 -14.95
N ALA A 239 7.66 5.02 -14.00
CA ALA A 239 8.72 4.03 -14.21
C ALA A 239 8.42 2.75 -13.43
N ASP A 240 8.68 1.60 -14.08
CA ASP A 240 8.63 0.28 -13.48
C ASP A 240 10.03 -0.18 -13.08
N GLY A 241 10.26 -0.26 -11.77
CA GLY A 241 11.52 -0.71 -11.22
C GLY A 241 11.48 -2.16 -10.75
N THR A 242 12.64 -2.80 -10.74
CA THR A 242 12.81 -4.15 -10.21
C THR A 242 14.05 -4.20 -9.33
N LEU A 243 13.86 -4.55 -8.06
CA LEU A 243 14.92 -4.79 -7.09
C LEU A 243 15.09 -6.29 -6.90
N THR A 244 16.22 -6.83 -7.36
CA THR A 244 16.54 -8.25 -7.25
C THR A 244 17.61 -8.47 -6.20
N ASN A 245 17.41 -9.49 -5.33
CA ASN A 245 18.33 -9.84 -4.26
C ASN A 245 18.63 -8.70 -3.29
N PHE A 246 17.70 -7.76 -3.16
CA PHE A 246 17.82 -6.54 -2.36
C PHE A 246 19.07 -5.69 -2.66
N ASN A 247 19.61 -5.80 -3.86
CA ASN A 247 20.86 -5.13 -4.25
C ASN A 247 20.87 -4.66 -5.71
N ASN A 248 20.34 -5.45 -6.64
CA ASN A 248 20.39 -5.14 -8.06
C ASN A 248 19.11 -4.43 -8.48
N TRP A 249 19.26 -3.17 -8.87
CA TRP A 249 18.16 -2.30 -9.29
C TRP A 249 18.16 -2.05 -10.79
N SER A 250 16.99 -2.15 -11.39
CA SER A 250 16.70 -1.75 -12.77
C SER A 250 15.39 -1.00 -12.81
N SER A 251 15.32 0.12 -13.52
CA SER A 251 14.12 0.96 -13.57
C SER A 251 13.94 1.57 -14.97
N PRO A 252 13.31 0.85 -15.90
CA PRO A 252 12.88 1.40 -17.17
C PRO A 252 11.67 2.34 -17.01
N ALA A 253 11.55 3.33 -17.89
CA ALA A 253 10.35 4.15 -18.01
C ALA A 253 9.15 3.31 -18.44
N ASP A 254 7.99 3.52 -17.82
CA ASP A 254 6.71 2.94 -18.28
C ASP A 254 6.04 3.83 -19.32
N THR A 255 6.53 3.75 -20.54
CA THR A 255 5.99 4.54 -21.64
C THR A 255 4.55 4.16 -22.02
N THR A 256 4.07 3.00 -21.58
CA THR A 256 2.69 2.57 -21.85
C THR A 256 1.73 3.36 -20.98
N VAL A 257 1.96 3.41 -19.67
CA VAL A 257 1.14 4.21 -18.74
C VAL A 257 1.25 5.69 -19.07
N ASP A 258 2.46 6.21 -19.30
CA ASP A 258 2.70 7.60 -19.69
C ASP A 258 1.87 8.02 -20.92
N ASN A 259 1.84 7.18 -21.95
CA ASN A 259 1.08 7.46 -23.18
C ASN A 259 -0.42 7.37 -22.95
N LEU A 260 -0.91 6.37 -22.21
CA LEU A 260 -2.33 6.25 -21.87
C LEU A 260 -2.81 7.47 -21.09
N VAL A 261 -2.10 7.85 -20.02
CA VAL A 261 -2.43 9.01 -19.19
C VAL A 261 -2.40 10.30 -20.00
N THR A 262 -1.37 10.50 -20.84
CA THR A 262 -1.25 11.68 -21.69
C THR A 262 -2.40 11.78 -22.69
N ASN A 263 -2.76 10.67 -23.34
CA ASN A 263 -3.87 10.62 -24.31
C ASN A 263 -5.24 10.84 -23.65
N ALA A 264 -5.37 10.52 -22.36
CA ALA A 264 -6.57 10.79 -21.57
C ALA A 264 -6.62 12.23 -20.99
N GLY A 265 -5.62 13.06 -21.29
CA GLY A 265 -5.55 14.47 -20.89
C GLY A 265 -4.65 14.76 -19.69
N GLY A 266 -3.96 13.76 -19.12
CA GLY A 266 -2.94 13.93 -18.08
C GLY A 266 -1.62 14.44 -18.67
N ASN A 267 -1.58 15.72 -19.03
CA ASN A 267 -0.48 16.33 -19.78
C ASN A 267 0.57 17.07 -18.91
N GLY A 268 0.35 17.10 -17.60
CA GLY A 268 1.31 17.60 -16.61
C GLY A 268 2.13 16.48 -15.98
N LYS A 269 2.44 16.63 -14.69
CA LYS A 269 3.16 15.60 -13.91
C LYS A 269 2.28 14.37 -13.71
N ILE A 270 2.91 13.20 -13.66
CA ILE A 270 2.37 11.96 -13.10
C ILE A 270 2.95 11.82 -11.71
N GLY A 271 2.11 11.53 -10.72
CA GLY A 271 2.50 11.45 -9.32
C GLY A 271 2.34 10.06 -8.74
N ASP A 272 1.58 9.95 -7.65
CA ASP A 272 1.38 8.70 -6.92
C ASP A 272 0.41 7.74 -7.64
N ARG A 273 0.48 6.48 -7.28
CA ARG A 273 -0.31 5.40 -7.88
C ARG A 273 -0.50 4.24 -6.92
N GLU A 274 -1.42 3.35 -7.27
CA GLU A 274 -1.57 2.04 -6.63
C GLU A 274 -1.86 0.98 -7.70
N ILE A 275 -1.08 -0.11 -7.71
CA ILE A 275 -1.28 -1.26 -8.59
C ILE A 275 -2.04 -2.33 -7.83
N PHE A 276 -3.09 -2.88 -8.46
CA PHE A 276 -3.88 -3.96 -7.90
C PHE A 276 -4.36 -4.95 -8.96
N LYS A 277 -4.71 -6.15 -8.52
CA LYS A 277 -5.12 -7.25 -9.40
C LYS A 277 -6.55 -7.68 -9.12
N VAL A 278 -7.34 -7.82 -10.17
CA VAL A 278 -8.71 -8.33 -10.13
C VAL A 278 -8.84 -9.48 -11.11
N GLY A 279 -9.01 -10.69 -10.60
CA GLY A 279 -8.97 -11.89 -11.44
C GLY A 279 -7.63 -12.02 -12.17
N SER A 280 -7.67 -12.05 -13.51
CA SER A 280 -6.46 -12.08 -14.36
C SER A 280 -5.99 -10.68 -14.81
N GLN A 281 -6.74 -9.62 -14.47
CA GLN A 281 -6.45 -8.27 -14.93
C GLN A 281 -5.64 -7.49 -13.89
N VAL A 282 -4.70 -6.68 -14.36
CA VAL A 282 -3.92 -5.75 -13.54
C VAL A 282 -4.41 -4.35 -13.82
N PHE A 283 -4.79 -3.67 -12.76
CA PHE A 283 -5.23 -2.28 -12.75
C PHE A 283 -4.22 -1.40 -12.03
N GLU A 284 -4.24 -0.14 -12.40
CA GLU A 284 -3.50 0.91 -11.71
C GLU A 284 -4.40 2.13 -11.58
N VAL A 285 -4.52 2.65 -10.37
CA VAL A 285 -5.05 3.99 -10.16
C VAL A 285 -3.87 4.95 -10.03
N VAL A 286 -3.83 5.98 -10.87
CA VAL A 286 -2.71 6.92 -10.96
C VAL A 286 -3.21 8.35 -10.96
N GLU A 287 -2.48 9.23 -10.29
CA GLU A 287 -2.73 10.67 -10.35
C GLU A 287 -1.92 11.34 -11.44
N ALA A 288 -2.53 12.30 -12.12
CA ALA A 288 -1.81 13.16 -13.06
C ALA A 288 -2.44 14.56 -13.14
N GLN A 289 -1.62 15.54 -13.45
CA GLN A 289 -2.09 16.91 -13.68
C GLN A 289 -2.71 17.03 -15.07
N VAL A 290 -3.86 17.71 -15.12
CA VAL A 290 -4.61 18.00 -16.34
C VAL A 290 -4.59 19.51 -16.59
N ASN A 291 -3.93 19.94 -17.66
CA ASN A 291 -3.76 21.36 -18.04
C ASN A 291 -3.27 22.24 -16.88
N PRO A 292 -2.16 21.89 -16.23
CA PRO A 292 -1.68 22.65 -15.08
C PRO A 292 -1.24 24.05 -15.50
N ALA A 293 -1.62 25.06 -14.72
CA ALA A 293 -1.14 26.43 -14.89
C ALA A 293 0.35 26.58 -14.51
N SER A 294 0.84 25.72 -13.64
CA SER A 294 2.25 25.63 -13.22
C SER A 294 2.56 24.21 -12.71
N SER A 295 3.83 23.90 -12.51
CA SER A 295 4.24 22.59 -11.92
C SER A 295 3.71 22.36 -10.50
N ASN A 296 3.31 23.42 -9.79
CA ASN A 296 2.76 23.38 -8.43
C ASN A 296 1.25 23.65 -8.41
N ASP A 297 0.55 23.44 -9.53
CA ASP A 297 -0.90 23.62 -9.61
C ASP A 297 -1.61 22.39 -8.98
N TYR A 298 -1.80 22.45 -7.66
CA TYR A 298 -2.52 21.41 -6.93
C TYR A 298 -4.00 21.28 -7.34
N GLY A 299 -4.59 22.31 -7.93
CA GLY A 299 -5.97 22.28 -8.47
C GLY A 299 -6.13 21.43 -9.73
N SER A 300 -5.04 21.09 -10.41
CA SER A 300 -5.03 20.36 -11.69
C SER A 300 -4.95 18.84 -11.56
N TRP A 301 -4.67 18.28 -10.38
CA TRP A 301 -4.54 16.85 -10.17
C TRP A 301 -5.86 16.10 -10.37
N ARG A 302 -5.81 14.98 -11.09
CA ARG A 302 -6.95 14.11 -11.38
C ARG A 302 -6.50 12.65 -11.28
N LEU A 303 -7.45 11.77 -10.99
CA LEU A 303 -7.23 10.33 -10.94
C LEU A 303 -7.62 9.67 -12.24
N PHE A 304 -6.87 8.66 -12.63
CA PHE A 304 -7.12 7.80 -13.78
C PHE A 304 -7.05 6.33 -13.35
N LEU A 305 -7.97 5.53 -13.86
CA LEU A 305 -7.92 4.08 -13.74
C LEU A 305 -7.36 3.52 -15.05
N VAL A 306 -6.23 2.86 -14.98
CA VAL A 306 -5.58 2.16 -16.08
C VAL A 306 -5.81 0.66 -15.93
N ASN A 307 -6.29 -0.01 -16.96
CA ASN A 307 -6.22 -1.46 -17.07
C ASN A 307 -4.95 -1.81 -17.85
N ARG A 308 -3.89 -2.15 -17.14
CA ARG A 308 -2.56 -2.46 -17.72
C ARG A 308 -2.62 -3.69 -18.63
N THR A 309 -3.46 -4.67 -18.29
CA THR A 309 -3.63 -5.90 -19.10
C THR A 309 -4.30 -5.62 -20.44
N ALA A 310 -5.31 -4.76 -20.47
CA ALA A 310 -6.06 -4.43 -21.68
C ALA A 310 -5.54 -3.21 -22.43
N GLY A 311 -4.62 -2.42 -21.84
CA GLY A 311 -4.16 -1.15 -22.40
C GLY A 311 -5.27 -0.10 -22.48
N ALA A 312 -6.19 -0.08 -21.50
CA ALA A 312 -7.33 0.82 -21.46
C ALA A 312 -7.20 1.80 -20.29
N ILE A 313 -7.78 3.00 -20.43
CA ILE A 313 -7.74 4.03 -19.42
C ILE A 313 -9.10 4.72 -19.29
N GLN A 314 -9.45 5.13 -18.07
CA GLN A 314 -10.62 5.94 -17.76
C GLN A 314 -10.25 6.99 -16.72
N LYS A 315 -10.61 8.25 -16.98
CA LYS A 315 -10.51 9.31 -15.98
C LYS A 315 -11.58 9.07 -14.90
N LEU A 316 -11.18 9.12 -13.65
CA LEU A 316 -12.08 9.01 -12.50
C LEU A 316 -12.66 10.39 -12.13
N SER A 317 -13.85 10.37 -11.55
CA SER A 317 -14.57 11.55 -11.06
C SER A 317 -15.37 11.17 -9.81
N PRO A 318 -14.70 10.88 -8.68
CA PRO A 318 -15.38 10.50 -7.45
C PRO A 318 -16.41 11.55 -7.01
N VAL A 319 -17.56 11.08 -6.52
CA VAL A 319 -18.64 11.94 -6.01
C VAL A 319 -18.30 12.37 -4.58
N LEU A 320 -17.42 13.35 -4.45
CA LEU A 320 -16.98 13.85 -3.16
C LEU A 320 -17.89 14.97 -2.63
N ALA A 321 -17.99 15.08 -1.31
CA ALA A 321 -18.68 16.19 -0.66
C ALA A 321 -18.07 17.53 -1.11
N GLY A 322 -18.92 18.51 -1.40
CA GLY A 322 -18.48 19.82 -1.88
C GLY A 322 -18.00 19.86 -3.32
N GLY A 323 -18.09 18.76 -4.08
CA GLY A 323 -17.76 18.73 -5.51
C GLY A 323 -16.25 18.84 -5.79
N ALA A 324 -15.40 18.33 -4.91
CA ALA A 324 -13.97 18.30 -5.12
C ALA A 324 -13.61 17.51 -6.38
N GLN A 325 -12.68 18.04 -7.16
CA GLN A 325 -12.18 17.40 -8.38
C GLN A 325 -10.67 17.19 -8.36
N SER A 326 -9.96 17.89 -7.46
CA SER A 326 -8.51 17.80 -7.35
C SER A 326 -8.14 16.79 -6.28
N LEU A 327 -7.63 15.66 -6.71
CA LEU A 327 -7.33 14.48 -5.90
C LEU A 327 -5.94 13.99 -6.20
N GLY A 328 -5.24 13.55 -5.17
CA GLY A 328 -3.93 12.95 -5.31
C GLY A 328 -3.69 11.82 -4.30
N ASN A 329 -2.53 11.21 -4.39
CA ASN A 329 -2.09 10.12 -3.53
C ASN A 329 -3.16 9.00 -3.41
N PRO A 330 -3.62 8.41 -4.54
CA PRO A 330 -4.63 7.37 -4.50
C PRO A 330 -4.05 6.06 -3.97
N THR A 331 -4.79 5.36 -3.12
CA THR A 331 -4.46 3.98 -2.74
C THR A 331 -5.68 3.08 -2.86
N VAL A 332 -5.47 1.81 -3.19
CA VAL A 332 -6.50 0.77 -3.23
C VAL A 332 -6.00 -0.44 -2.46
N SER A 333 -6.78 -0.89 -1.49
CA SER A 333 -6.46 -2.11 -0.73
C SER A 333 -7.67 -3.03 -0.70
N PHE A 334 -7.44 -4.34 -0.66
CA PHE A 334 -8.48 -5.33 -0.40
C PHE A 334 -8.33 -5.88 1.00
N VAL A 335 -9.40 -5.84 1.76
CA VAL A 335 -9.42 -6.24 3.17
C VAL A 335 -10.61 -7.14 3.46
N THR A 336 -10.60 -7.81 4.61
CA THR A 336 -11.79 -8.42 5.19
C THR A 336 -12.26 -7.55 6.34
N LEU A 337 -13.51 -7.08 6.28
CA LEU A 337 -14.13 -6.28 7.33
C LEU A 337 -14.27 -7.10 8.63
N PRO A 338 -14.44 -6.46 9.80
CA PRO A 338 -14.71 -7.16 11.05
C PRO A 338 -15.96 -8.07 11.00
N THR A 339 -16.86 -7.80 10.06
CA THR A 339 -18.05 -8.63 9.78
C THR A 339 -17.75 -9.89 8.97
N GLY A 340 -16.51 -10.08 8.51
CA GLY A 340 -16.12 -11.18 7.63
C GLY A 340 -16.35 -10.91 6.13
N ILE A 341 -16.89 -9.74 5.76
CA ILE A 341 -17.18 -9.36 4.37
C ILE A 341 -15.91 -8.83 3.72
N PRO A 342 -15.52 -9.32 2.53
CA PRO A 342 -14.45 -8.70 1.74
C PRO A 342 -14.84 -7.27 1.32
N ALA A 343 -13.87 -6.37 1.31
CA ALA A 343 -14.09 -4.98 0.93
C ALA A 343 -12.90 -4.41 0.14
N LEU A 344 -13.19 -3.44 -0.70
CA LEU A 344 -12.22 -2.53 -1.29
C LEU A 344 -12.14 -1.28 -0.43
N VAL A 345 -10.93 -0.91 -0.04
CA VAL A 345 -10.64 0.37 0.62
C VAL A 345 -9.95 1.26 -0.41
N PHE A 346 -10.54 2.40 -0.68
CA PHE A 346 -9.97 3.45 -1.49
C PHE A 346 -9.63 4.64 -0.60
N THR A 347 -8.41 5.15 -0.68
CA THR A 347 -8.04 6.40 -0.04
C THR A 347 -7.39 7.36 -1.03
N CYS A 348 -7.51 8.64 -0.78
CA CYS A 348 -6.81 9.68 -1.54
C CYS A 348 -6.67 10.95 -0.70
N PHE A 349 -5.85 11.87 -1.16
CA PHE A 349 -5.79 13.22 -0.63
C PHE A 349 -6.64 14.16 -1.48
N VAL A 350 -7.47 14.95 -0.82
CA VAL A 350 -8.29 15.99 -1.45
C VAL A 350 -7.55 17.33 -1.36
N PHE A 351 -7.09 17.85 -2.50
CA PHE A 351 -6.41 19.16 -2.58
C PHE A 351 -7.35 20.35 -2.51
N GLY A 352 -8.64 20.10 -2.37
CA GLY A 352 -9.68 21.10 -2.30
C GLY A 352 -10.60 21.07 -3.52
N ALA A 353 -11.71 21.76 -3.43
CA ALA A 353 -12.60 21.97 -4.56
C ALA A 353 -12.13 23.14 -5.42
N ASN A 354 -12.33 23.04 -6.74
CA ASN A 354 -12.13 24.17 -7.63
C ASN A 354 -13.04 25.37 -7.28
N ASN A 355 -14.09 25.11 -6.51
CA ASN A 355 -15.02 26.13 -5.96
C ASN A 355 -14.63 26.62 -4.55
N GLY A 356 -13.53 26.11 -3.97
CA GLY A 356 -13.02 26.51 -2.66
C GLY A 356 -13.86 26.06 -1.45
N THR A 357 -14.81 25.15 -1.63
CA THR A 357 -15.74 24.75 -0.55
C THR A 357 -15.40 23.40 0.09
N THR A 358 -14.63 22.55 -0.57
CA THR A 358 -14.20 21.27 -0.01
C THR A 358 -12.91 21.46 0.79
N PRO A 359 -12.88 21.05 2.07
CA PRO A 359 -11.68 21.11 2.89
C PRO A 359 -10.56 20.23 2.33
N LEU A 360 -9.32 20.66 2.53
CA LEU A 360 -8.13 19.82 2.29
C LEU A 360 -8.11 18.66 3.28
N GLY A 361 -7.64 17.49 2.86
CA GLY A 361 -7.43 16.37 3.79
C GLY A 361 -7.54 14.99 3.16
N GLY A 362 -7.28 13.98 3.96
CA GLY A 362 -7.42 12.58 3.57
C GLY A 362 -8.89 12.19 3.40
N HIS A 363 -9.15 11.36 2.42
CA HIS A 363 -10.44 10.74 2.16
C HIS A 363 -10.30 9.22 2.23
N ILE A 364 -11.24 8.56 2.86
CA ILE A 364 -11.37 7.09 2.88
C ILE A 364 -12.78 6.68 2.45
N PHE A 365 -12.84 5.69 1.58
CA PHE A 365 -14.06 5.05 1.12
C PHE A 365 -13.90 3.54 1.20
N VAL A 366 -14.81 2.87 1.89
CA VAL A 366 -14.79 1.42 2.12
C VAL A 366 -16.04 0.81 1.50
N TYR A 367 -15.86 -0.02 0.48
CA TYR A 367 -16.93 -0.62 -0.30
C TYR A 367 -16.95 -2.14 -0.12
N PRO A 368 -18.09 -2.72 0.38
CA PRO A 368 -18.23 -4.17 0.50
C PRO A 368 -18.28 -4.84 -0.88
N LEU A 369 -17.60 -5.97 -1.03
CA LEU A 369 -17.53 -6.78 -2.25
C LEU A 369 -18.39 -8.05 -2.06
N GLU A 370 -19.71 -7.90 -2.15
CA GLU A 370 -20.69 -9.00 -2.01
C GLU A 370 -21.27 -9.41 -3.37
#